data_c9f5e0b67571e22cca145866e34236c9
#
_entry.id   c9f5e0b67571e22cca145866e34236c9
#
_cell.length_a   1.000
_cell.length_b   1.000
_cell.length_c   1.000
_cell.angle_alpha   90.00
_cell.angle_beta   90.00
_cell.angle_gamma   90.00
#
_symmetry.space_group_name_H-M   'P 1'
#
loop_
_entity.id
_entity.type
_entity.pdbx_description
1 polymer ?
#
loop_
_entity_poly.entity_id
_entity_poly.type
_entity_poly.pdbx_seq_one_letter_code
_entity_poly.pdbx_strand_id
1 'polypeptide(L)'
;MSSIALVTGGNRGIGLAIAHSLKAAGHDVVVTYRSGSAPDGFKSVQMDVTSTDSVDAGFTSIEEQWGTPEVIVANAGITKDGLVMRMSDEDFESVIDANLTGAFRVARRATKGLLKLKRGRLIFVGSVVGSVGSAGQVNYSSSKAGLVGMARSFARELGSRGITANVVSPGFVETDMTATLDEKRRSEIAGSVPLGRFCTAEEIADVVTFIASPQASYISGALIPVDGGLGMGH
;
A
#
# COMPACT_ATOMS: atom_id res chain seq x y z
N MET A 1 21.19 -12.17 -8.02
CA MET A 1 20.83 -10.75 -8.25
C MET A 1 19.78 -10.38 -7.24
N SER A 2 19.88 -9.20 -6.62
CA SER A 2 18.82 -8.67 -5.75
C SER A 2 17.54 -8.45 -6.57
N SER A 3 16.38 -8.79 -6.03
CA SER A 3 15.12 -8.49 -6.71
C SER A 3 14.78 -7.01 -6.57
N ILE A 4 14.17 -6.44 -7.62
CA ILE A 4 13.74 -5.04 -7.60
C ILE A 4 12.39 -4.94 -6.92
N ALA A 5 12.28 -4.03 -5.96
CA ALA A 5 11.04 -3.70 -5.28
C ALA A 5 10.60 -2.27 -5.63
N LEU A 6 9.35 -2.11 -6.04
CA LEU A 6 8.72 -0.83 -6.30
C LEU A 6 7.76 -0.47 -5.17
N VAL A 7 7.93 0.71 -4.57
CA VAL A 7 7.02 1.23 -3.54
C VAL A 7 6.39 2.53 -4.02
N THR A 8 5.08 2.53 -4.25
CA THR A 8 4.38 3.75 -4.64
C THR A 8 4.08 4.63 -3.43
N GLY A 9 4.27 5.95 -3.58
CA GLY A 9 4.17 6.88 -2.44
C GLY A 9 5.24 6.60 -1.37
N GLY A 10 6.45 6.18 -1.79
CA GLY A 10 7.54 5.79 -0.91
C GLY A 10 8.40 6.93 -0.39
N ASN A 11 7.99 8.18 -0.56
CA ASN A 11 8.78 9.34 -0.14
C ASN A 11 8.50 9.82 1.28
N ARG A 12 7.53 9.25 1.99
CA ARG A 12 7.19 9.57 3.38
C ARG A 12 6.39 8.46 4.08
N GLY A 13 6.24 8.59 5.40
CA GLY A 13 5.35 7.77 6.22
C GLY A 13 5.57 6.27 6.05
N ILE A 14 4.48 5.51 6.00
CA ILE A 14 4.51 4.05 5.86
C ILE A 14 5.29 3.60 4.62
N GLY A 15 5.09 4.29 3.48
CA GLY A 15 5.77 3.94 2.24
C GLY A 15 7.29 4.06 2.33
N LEU A 16 7.80 5.09 3.03
CA LEU A 16 9.24 5.26 3.25
C LEU A 16 9.80 4.21 4.21
N ALA A 17 9.08 3.89 5.29
CA ALA A 17 9.48 2.82 6.21
C ALA A 17 9.54 1.46 5.48
N ILE A 18 8.56 1.15 4.62
CA ILE A 18 8.56 -0.04 3.78
C ILE A 18 9.78 -0.06 2.84
N ALA A 19 10.10 1.08 2.22
CA ALA A 19 11.27 1.17 1.34
C ALA A 19 12.58 0.88 2.10
N HIS A 20 12.73 1.41 3.32
CA HIS A 20 13.89 1.13 4.17
C HIS A 20 13.97 -0.36 4.58
N SER A 21 12.87 -0.97 5.03
CA SER A 21 12.83 -2.37 5.44
C SER A 21 13.14 -3.32 4.27
N LEU A 22 12.55 -3.09 3.08
CA LEU A 22 12.86 -3.87 1.89
C LEU A 22 14.33 -3.72 1.45
N LYS A 23 14.90 -2.52 1.55
CA LYS A 23 16.32 -2.28 1.26
C LYS A 23 17.23 -3.01 2.25
N ALA A 24 16.90 -3.00 3.53
CA ALA A 24 17.63 -3.74 4.56
C ALA A 24 17.53 -5.26 4.35
N ALA A 25 16.43 -5.76 3.80
CA ALA A 25 16.24 -7.16 3.40
C ALA A 25 16.96 -7.54 2.10
N GLY A 26 17.70 -6.62 1.47
CA GLY A 26 18.53 -6.88 0.30
C GLY A 26 17.84 -6.66 -1.05
N HIS A 27 16.66 -6.05 -1.07
CA HIS A 27 16.03 -5.63 -2.33
C HIS A 27 16.69 -4.36 -2.90
N ASP A 28 16.69 -4.26 -4.22
CA ASP A 28 17.01 -3.02 -4.92
C ASP A 28 15.72 -2.19 -5.04
N VAL A 29 15.58 -1.16 -4.21
CA VAL A 29 14.31 -0.48 -4.01
C VAL A 29 14.21 0.77 -4.88
N VAL A 30 13.10 0.87 -5.62
CA VAL A 30 12.67 2.06 -6.33
C VAL A 30 11.43 2.62 -5.65
N VAL A 31 11.43 3.91 -5.33
CA VAL A 31 10.27 4.60 -4.77
C VAL A 31 9.63 5.51 -5.82
N THR A 32 8.31 5.67 -5.74
CA THR A 32 7.66 6.72 -6.53
C THR A 32 7.00 7.75 -5.64
N TYR A 33 6.87 8.94 -6.17
CA TYR A 33 6.22 10.08 -5.54
C TYR A 33 5.47 10.91 -6.60
N ARG A 34 4.37 11.54 -6.20
CA ARG A 34 3.61 12.45 -7.09
C ARG A 34 4.17 13.87 -7.01
N SER A 35 4.40 14.34 -5.79
CA SER A 35 4.85 15.69 -5.46
C SER A 35 5.87 15.66 -4.32
N GLY A 36 6.56 16.78 -4.12
CA GLY A 36 7.65 16.87 -3.15
C GLY A 36 8.98 16.42 -3.75
N SER A 37 9.89 15.96 -2.92
CA SER A 37 11.22 15.48 -3.29
C SER A 37 11.33 13.96 -3.22
N ALA A 38 12.25 13.42 -4.01
CA ALA A 38 12.71 12.05 -3.84
C ALA A 38 13.39 11.89 -2.48
N PRO A 39 13.19 10.77 -1.78
CA PRO A 39 13.90 10.52 -0.53
C PRO A 39 15.37 10.19 -0.81
N ASP A 40 16.25 10.69 0.05
CA ASP A 40 17.68 10.45 -0.09
C ASP A 40 18.03 8.96 -0.04
N GLY A 41 18.99 8.56 -0.85
CA GLY A 41 19.51 7.19 -0.85
C GLY A 41 18.63 6.13 -1.52
N PHE A 42 17.57 6.53 -2.24
CA PHE A 42 16.73 5.65 -3.05
C PHE A 42 16.75 6.02 -4.53
N LYS A 43 16.65 5.01 -5.39
CA LYS A 43 16.22 5.16 -6.76
C LYS A 43 14.78 5.68 -6.74
N SER A 44 14.46 6.66 -7.57
CA SER A 44 13.14 7.28 -7.50
C SER A 44 12.63 7.73 -8.87
N VAL A 45 11.32 7.67 -9.04
CA VAL A 45 10.62 8.13 -10.26
C VAL A 45 9.39 8.93 -9.84
N GLN A 46 9.18 10.09 -10.46
CA GLN A 46 7.92 10.81 -10.28
C GLN A 46 6.81 10.08 -11.05
N MET A 47 5.73 9.72 -10.34
CA MET A 47 4.63 8.95 -10.91
C MET A 47 3.32 9.28 -10.20
N ASP A 48 2.31 9.70 -10.94
CA ASP A 48 0.95 9.89 -10.46
C ASP A 48 0.11 8.64 -10.75
N VAL A 49 -0.32 7.94 -9.71
CA VAL A 49 -1.12 6.72 -9.83
C VAL A 49 -2.55 6.99 -10.36
N THR A 50 -3.00 8.24 -10.38
CA THR A 50 -4.29 8.63 -10.96
C THR A 50 -4.26 8.76 -12.48
N SER A 51 -3.06 8.72 -13.10
CA SER A 51 -2.86 8.81 -14.54
C SER A 51 -2.26 7.51 -15.08
N THR A 52 -2.96 6.86 -16.01
CA THR A 52 -2.45 5.67 -16.71
C THR A 52 -1.15 5.96 -17.45
N ASP A 53 -1.08 7.08 -18.16
CA ASP A 53 0.12 7.48 -18.93
C ASP A 53 1.32 7.71 -18.01
N SER A 54 1.10 8.34 -16.84
CA SER A 54 2.15 8.54 -15.84
C SER A 54 2.65 7.20 -15.26
N VAL A 55 1.74 6.26 -14.99
CA VAL A 55 2.10 4.91 -14.53
C VAL A 55 2.89 4.18 -15.60
N ASP A 56 2.45 4.19 -16.86
CA ASP A 56 3.14 3.53 -17.96
C ASP A 56 4.53 4.12 -18.20
N ALA A 57 4.68 5.43 -18.21
CA ALA A 57 5.96 6.12 -18.34
C ALA A 57 6.89 5.81 -17.16
N GLY A 58 6.36 5.83 -15.91
CA GLY A 58 7.12 5.50 -14.72
C GLY A 58 7.68 4.08 -14.75
N PHE A 59 6.86 3.09 -15.09
CA PHE A 59 7.32 1.70 -15.24
C PHE A 59 8.33 1.53 -16.37
N THR A 60 8.13 2.18 -17.51
CA THR A 60 9.09 2.14 -18.63
C THR A 60 10.46 2.67 -18.19
N SER A 61 10.48 3.83 -17.52
CA SER A 61 11.71 4.39 -16.97
C SER A 61 12.40 3.46 -15.96
N ILE A 62 11.64 2.80 -15.08
CA ILE A 62 12.16 1.84 -14.10
C ILE A 62 12.77 0.63 -14.80
N GLU A 63 12.02 0.05 -15.75
CA GLU A 63 12.42 -1.15 -16.49
C GLU A 63 13.69 -0.92 -17.33
N GLU A 64 13.83 0.24 -17.95
CA GLU A 64 15.01 0.63 -18.74
C GLU A 64 16.26 0.89 -17.89
N GLN A 65 16.09 1.52 -16.73
CA GLN A 65 17.22 1.91 -15.89
C GLN A 65 17.70 0.80 -14.95
N TRP A 66 16.77 -0.02 -14.43
CA TRP A 66 17.10 -0.95 -13.34
C TRP A 66 16.58 -2.36 -13.57
N GLY A 67 15.63 -2.54 -14.49
CA GLY A 67 15.02 -3.83 -14.77
C GLY A 67 13.60 -3.97 -14.22
N THR A 68 13.00 -5.15 -14.43
CA THR A 68 11.60 -5.41 -14.09
C THR A 68 11.40 -5.57 -12.59
N PRO A 69 10.53 -4.77 -11.92
CA PRO A 69 10.21 -4.96 -10.51
C PRO A 69 9.49 -6.30 -10.26
N GLU A 70 9.95 -7.03 -9.25
CA GLU A 70 9.36 -8.32 -8.82
C GLU A 70 8.42 -8.16 -7.62
N VAL A 71 8.70 -7.18 -6.77
CA VAL A 71 7.86 -6.81 -5.61
C VAL A 71 7.22 -5.47 -5.89
N ILE A 72 5.90 -5.42 -5.85
CA ILE A 72 5.12 -4.22 -6.10
C ILE A 72 4.33 -3.90 -4.84
N VAL A 73 4.65 -2.80 -4.18
CA VAL A 73 3.90 -2.29 -3.03
C VAL A 73 3.06 -1.09 -3.47
N ALA A 74 1.76 -1.32 -3.64
CA ALA A 74 0.78 -0.29 -3.93
C ALA A 74 0.36 0.39 -2.61
N ASN A 75 1.12 1.41 -2.21
CA ASN A 75 0.94 2.15 -0.97
C ASN A 75 0.37 3.57 -1.20
N ALA A 76 0.61 4.18 -2.36
CA ALA A 76 0.12 5.53 -2.65
C ALA A 76 -1.38 5.67 -2.39
N GLY A 77 -1.77 6.74 -1.70
CA GLY A 77 -3.17 7.01 -1.39
C GLY A 77 -3.37 8.37 -0.75
N ILE A 78 -4.62 8.77 -0.68
CA ILE A 78 -5.08 10.01 -0.06
C ILE A 78 -6.27 9.76 0.85
N THR A 79 -6.57 10.72 1.74
CA THR A 79 -7.82 10.84 2.47
C THR A 79 -8.50 12.17 2.14
N LYS A 80 -9.81 12.17 2.11
CA LYS A 80 -10.67 13.37 2.10
C LYS A 80 -11.86 13.10 3.01
N ASP A 81 -11.64 13.29 4.29
CA ASP A 81 -12.61 12.94 5.32
C ASP A 81 -13.75 13.98 5.37
N GLY A 82 -14.97 13.51 5.50
CA GLY A 82 -16.16 14.33 5.58
C GLY A 82 -17.39 13.49 5.92
N LEU A 83 -18.33 14.07 6.70
CA LEU A 83 -19.61 13.39 6.97
C LEU A 83 -20.36 13.13 5.66
N VAL A 84 -21.00 11.98 5.54
CA VAL A 84 -21.66 11.52 4.30
C VAL A 84 -22.62 12.55 3.70
N MET A 85 -23.34 13.30 4.51
CA MET A 85 -24.27 14.36 4.06
C MET A 85 -23.57 15.57 3.41
N ARG A 86 -22.26 15.72 3.62
CA ARG A 86 -21.47 16.86 3.10
C ARG A 86 -20.39 16.42 2.13
N MET A 87 -20.21 15.12 1.94
CA MET A 87 -19.21 14.58 1.02
C MET A 87 -19.71 14.78 -0.41
N SER A 88 -18.93 15.45 -1.24
CA SER A 88 -19.24 15.61 -2.66
C SER A 88 -18.87 14.33 -3.44
N ASP A 89 -19.48 14.16 -4.61
CA ASP A 89 -19.11 13.08 -5.55
C ASP A 89 -17.61 13.17 -5.92
N GLU A 90 -17.10 14.40 -6.11
CA GLU A 90 -15.68 14.63 -6.40
C GLU A 90 -14.75 14.17 -5.26
N ASP A 91 -15.13 14.42 -4.00
CA ASP A 91 -14.35 13.94 -2.84
C ASP A 91 -14.38 12.43 -2.74
N PHE A 92 -15.52 11.81 -3.02
CA PHE A 92 -15.64 10.36 -3.07
C PHE A 92 -14.81 9.78 -4.22
N GLU A 93 -15.03 10.24 -5.44
CA GLU A 93 -14.37 9.71 -6.64
C GLU A 93 -12.85 9.90 -6.62
N SER A 94 -12.35 11.04 -6.14
CA SER A 94 -10.90 11.29 -6.07
C SER A 94 -10.19 10.33 -5.12
N VAL A 95 -10.83 9.91 -4.02
CA VAL A 95 -10.27 8.91 -3.10
C VAL A 95 -10.32 7.52 -3.71
N ILE A 96 -11.43 7.15 -4.35
CA ILE A 96 -11.53 5.88 -5.10
C ILE A 96 -10.49 5.82 -6.20
N ASP A 97 -10.33 6.89 -6.97
CA ASP A 97 -9.38 6.92 -8.10
C ASP A 97 -7.94 6.79 -7.62
N ALA A 98 -7.54 7.50 -6.59
CA ALA A 98 -6.18 7.41 -6.07
C ALA A 98 -5.88 6.07 -5.38
N ASN A 99 -6.77 5.62 -4.48
CA ASN A 99 -6.48 4.51 -3.57
C ASN A 99 -6.78 3.13 -4.18
N LEU A 100 -7.83 3.02 -4.99
CA LEU A 100 -8.28 1.76 -5.55
C LEU A 100 -7.92 1.65 -7.04
N THR A 101 -8.37 2.60 -7.85
CA THR A 101 -8.09 2.58 -9.29
C THR A 101 -6.59 2.79 -9.57
N GLY A 102 -5.91 3.63 -8.78
CA GLY A 102 -4.47 3.83 -8.85
C GLY A 102 -3.68 2.56 -8.52
N ALA A 103 -4.07 1.85 -7.45
CA ALA A 103 -3.48 0.55 -7.12
C ALA A 103 -3.70 -0.48 -8.24
N PHE A 104 -4.90 -0.48 -8.86
CA PHE A 104 -5.19 -1.31 -10.02
C PHE A 104 -4.29 -0.96 -11.23
N ARG A 105 -4.13 0.33 -11.57
CA ARG A 105 -3.26 0.75 -12.68
C ARG A 105 -1.83 0.26 -12.49
N VAL A 106 -1.28 0.42 -11.28
CA VAL A 106 0.06 -0.03 -10.91
C VAL A 106 0.19 -1.56 -11.04
N ALA A 107 -0.73 -2.32 -10.43
CA ALA A 107 -0.70 -3.79 -10.47
C ALA A 107 -0.89 -4.31 -11.91
N ARG A 108 -1.83 -3.74 -12.67
CA ARG A 108 -2.04 -4.08 -14.08
C ARG A 108 -0.79 -3.86 -14.93
N ARG A 109 -0.13 -2.71 -14.77
CA ARG A 109 1.10 -2.41 -15.53
C ARG A 109 2.24 -3.37 -15.17
N ALA A 110 2.38 -3.72 -13.89
CA ALA A 110 3.38 -4.67 -13.42
C ALA A 110 3.16 -6.09 -13.97
N THR A 111 1.91 -6.51 -14.18
CA THR A 111 1.55 -7.89 -14.52
C THR A 111 2.31 -8.42 -15.73
N LYS A 112 2.51 -7.60 -16.78
CA LYS A 112 3.26 -8.00 -17.99
C LYS A 112 4.69 -8.43 -17.67
N GLY A 113 5.37 -7.71 -16.81
CA GLY A 113 6.73 -8.03 -16.35
C GLY A 113 6.75 -9.27 -15.46
N LEU A 114 5.85 -9.34 -14.48
CA LEU A 114 5.74 -10.45 -13.55
C LEU A 114 5.44 -11.78 -14.25
N LEU A 115 4.58 -11.78 -15.26
CA LEU A 115 4.29 -12.97 -16.08
C LEU A 115 5.52 -13.47 -16.83
N LYS A 116 6.38 -12.57 -17.35
CA LYS A 116 7.66 -12.95 -17.98
C LYS A 116 8.65 -13.55 -16.99
N LEU A 117 8.70 -12.99 -15.77
CA LEU A 117 9.56 -13.46 -14.69
C LEU A 117 9.07 -14.79 -14.08
N LYS A 118 7.79 -15.13 -14.25
CA LYS A 118 7.11 -16.28 -13.62
C LYS A 118 7.26 -16.29 -12.09
N ARG A 119 7.29 -15.12 -11.51
CA ARG A 119 7.34 -14.87 -10.06
C ARG A 119 6.98 -13.41 -9.80
N GLY A 120 6.44 -13.13 -8.61
CA GLY A 120 6.16 -11.76 -8.20
C GLY A 120 5.35 -11.68 -6.92
N ARG A 121 5.34 -10.49 -6.35
CA ARG A 121 4.58 -10.13 -5.13
C ARG A 121 3.82 -8.84 -5.39
N LEU A 122 2.51 -8.91 -5.38
CA LEU A 122 1.61 -7.75 -5.37
C LEU A 122 1.14 -7.54 -3.94
N ILE A 123 1.51 -6.42 -3.34
CA ILE A 123 1.18 -6.09 -1.94
C ILE A 123 0.44 -4.77 -1.94
N PHE A 124 -0.81 -4.79 -1.49
CA PHE A 124 -1.65 -3.60 -1.37
C PHE A 124 -1.67 -3.14 0.08
N VAL A 125 -1.42 -1.85 0.32
CA VAL A 125 -1.54 -1.27 1.66
C VAL A 125 -2.99 -0.84 1.87
N GLY A 126 -3.70 -1.67 2.62
CA GLY A 126 -5.09 -1.47 3.03
C GLY A 126 -5.23 -0.50 4.21
N SER A 127 -6.24 -0.74 5.02
CA SER A 127 -6.47 -0.12 6.33
C SER A 127 -7.52 -0.91 7.09
N VAL A 128 -7.44 -0.95 8.40
CA VAL A 128 -8.45 -1.55 9.29
C VAL A 128 -9.84 -0.97 9.03
N VAL A 129 -9.95 0.32 8.67
CA VAL A 129 -11.24 0.95 8.35
C VAL A 129 -11.90 0.38 7.09
N GLY A 130 -11.16 -0.31 6.23
CA GLY A 130 -11.72 -1.07 5.11
C GLY A 130 -12.56 -2.27 5.57
N SER A 131 -12.33 -2.78 6.78
CA SER A 131 -13.08 -3.88 7.38
C SER A 131 -14.15 -3.38 8.36
N VAL A 132 -13.79 -2.44 9.26
CA VAL A 132 -14.69 -2.00 10.34
C VAL A 132 -15.49 -0.75 10.01
N GLY A 133 -15.11 0.00 8.98
CA GLY A 133 -15.68 1.32 8.68
C GLY A 133 -15.17 2.40 9.61
N SER A 134 -15.42 3.66 9.25
CA SER A 134 -15.17 4.84 10.10
C SER A 134 -16.11 5.96 9.73
N ALA A 135 -16.70 6.63 10.71
CA ALA A 135 -17.51 7.80 10.48
C ALA A 135 -16.68 8.89 9.79
N GLY A 136 -17.24 9.50 8.74
CA GLY A 136 -16.56 10.51 7.94
C GLY A 136 -15.59 9.97 6.87
N GLN A 137 -15.46 8.64 6.73
CA GLN A 137 -14.51 8.02 5.81
C GLN A 137 -15.17 7.04 4.84
N VAL A 138 -16.41 7.29 4.41
CA VAL A 138 -17.11 6.37 3.50
C VAL A 138 -16.34 6.13 2.19
N ASN A 139 -15.72 7.17 1.62
CA ASN A 139 -14.84 7.08 0.45
C ASN A 139 -13.57 6.26 0.73
N TYR A 140 -12.87 6.60 1.81
CA TYR A 140 -11.61 5.92 2.17
C TYR A 140 -11.83 4.46 2.55
N SER A 141 -12.83 4.18 3.41
CA SER A 141 -13.19 2.80 3.79
C SER A 141 -13.57 1.96 2.58
N SER A 142 -14.41 2.50 1.67
CA SER A 142 -14.79 1.83 0.42
C SER A 142 -13.58 1.53 -0.46
N SER A 143 -12.66 2.50 -0.61
CA SER A 143 -11.45 2.31 -1.41
C SER A 143 -10.56 1.20 -0.85
N LYS A 144 -10.38 1.14 0.47
CA LYS A 144 -9.53 0.14 1.14
C LYS A 144 -10.19 -1.25 1.19
N ALA A 145 -11.49 -1.32 1.36
CA ALA A 145 -12.26 -2.57 1.25
C ALA A 145 -12.14 -3.19 -0.17
N GLY A 146 -12.22 -2.36 -1.21
CA GLY A 146 -12.10 -2.81 -2.61
C GLY A 146 -10.78 -3.50 -2.93
N LEU A 147 -9.68 -3.14 -2.23
CA LEU A 147 -8.37 -3.78 -2.41
C LEU A 147 -8.40 -5.29 -2.09
N VAL A 148 -9.25 -5.72 -1.18
CA VAL A 148 -9.38 -7.14 -0.81
C VAL A 148 -9.93 -7.96 -1.98
N GLY A 149 -11.01 -7.49 -2.60
CA GLY A 149 -11.58 -8.11 -3.79
C GLY A 149 -10.57 -8.14 -4.95
N MET A 150 -9.86 -7.02 -5.13
CA MET A 150 -8.80 -6.91 -6.14
C MET A 150 -7.67 -7.91 -5.90
N ALA A 151 -7.11 -7.99 -4.71
CA ALA A 151 -6.02 -8.91 -4.37
C ALA A 151 -6.44 -10.37 -4.58
N ARG A 152 -7.66 -10.74 -4.18
CA ARG A 152 -8.21 -12.09 -4.39
C ARG A 152 -8.36 -12.44 -5.87
N SER A 153 -8.76 -11.48 -6.71
CA SER A 153 -8.87 -11.67 -8.16
C SER A 153 -7.49 -11.85 -8.79
N PHE A 154 -6.51 -11.01 -8.47
CA PHE A 154 -5.14 -11.19 -8.92
C PHE A 154 -4.53 -12.52 -8.46
N ALA A 155 -4.79 -12.92 -7.22
CA ALA A 155 -4.30 -14.21 -6.70
C ALA A 155 -4.83 -15.39 -7.51
N ARG A 156 -6.10 -15.39 -7.90
CA ARG A 156 -6.72 -16.43 -8.73
C ARG A 156 -6.18 -16.43 -10.16
N GLU A 157 -6.03 -15.25 -10.76
CA GLU A 157 -5.61 -15.09 -12.15
C GLU A 157 -4.12 -15.39 -12.36
N LEU A 158 -3.27 -14.95 -11.41
CA LEU A 158 -1.82 -14.97 -11.57
C LEU A 158 -1.11 -16.06 -10.77
N GLY A 159 -1.81 -16.75 -9.85
CA GLY A 159 -1.22 -17.72 -8.93
C GLY A 159 -0.48 -18.85 -9.63
N SER A 160 -1.01 -19.39 -10.75
CA SER A 160 -0.36 -20.43 -11.55
C SER A 160 0.99 -19.99 -12.17
N ARG A 161 1.30 -18.72 -12.11
CA ARG A 161 2.56 -18.11 -12.58
C ARG A 161 3.53 -17.76 -11.46
N GLY A 162 3.29 -18.26 -10.23
CA GLY A 162 4.14 -17.98 -9.08
C GLY A 162 4.04 -16.55 -8.53
N ILE A 163 2.95 -15.85 -8.86
CA ILE A 163 2.68 -14.48 -8.41
C ILE A 163 1.65 -14.53 -7.29
N THR A 164 1.97 -13.93 -6.14
CA THR A 164 1.03 -13.78 -5.02
C THR A 164 0.50 -12.35 -4.97
N ALA A 165 -0.72 -12.20 -4.42
CA ALA A 165 -1.35 -10.90 -4.25
C ALA A 165 -2.04 -10.84 -2.88
N ASN A 166 -1.64 -9.89 -2.01
CA ASN A 166 -2.10 -9.78 -0.63
C ASN A 166 -2.38 -8.33 -0.25
N VAL A 167 -3.20 -8.15 0.78
CA VAL A 167 -3.45 -6.85 1.41
C VAL A 167 -2.85 -6.87 2.81
N VAL A 168 -1.97 -5.93 3.13
CA VAL A 168 -1.55 -5.62 4.50
C VAL A 168 -2.42 -4.47 4.98
N SER A 169 -3.08 -4.65 6.12
CA SER A 169 -4.11 -3.74 6.63
C SER A 169 -3.66 -3.09 7.94
N PRO A 170 -3.04 -1.91 7.90
CA PRO A 170 -2.65 -1.18 9.10
C PRO A 170 -3.84 -0.74 9.95
N GLY A 171 -3.63 -0.69 11.27
CA GLY A 171 -4.45 0.09 12.20
C GLY A 171 -4.07 1.55 12.21
N PHE A 172 -4.11 2.17 13.42
CA PHE A 172 -3.61 3.53 13.62
C PHE A 172 -2.09 3.53 13.72
N VAL A 173 -1.43 4.24 12.81
CA VAL A 173 0.03 4.28 12.67
C VAL A 173 0.55 5.66 13.03
N GLU A 174 1.65 5.74 13.75
CA GLU A 174 2.36 7.00 14.02
C GLU A 174 2.98 7.54 12.73
N THR A 175 2.40 8.61 12.21
CA THR A 175 2.82 9.30 11.00
C THR A 175 2.53 10.79 11.15
N ASP A 176 3.03 11.62 10.22
CA ASP A 176 2.69 13.05 10.19
C ASP A 176 1.17 13.30 10.21
N MET A 177 0.38 12.39 9.64
CA MET A 177 -1.07 12.49 9.61
C MET A 177 -1.69 12.33 11.01
N THR A 178 -1.17 11.43 11.83
CA THR A 178 -1.64 11.20 13.21
C THR A 178 -0.99 12.12 14.24
N ALA A 179 0.15 12.73 13.89
CA ALA A 179 0.84 13.70 14.74
C ALA A 179 0.02 14.99 14.97
N THR A 180 -0.94 15.29 14.08
CA THR A 180 -1.82 16.46 14.21
C THR A 180 -3.00 16.24 15.17
N LEU A 181 -3.20 15.01 15.67
CA LEU A 181 -4.25 14.69 16.63
C LEU A 181 -3.88 15.26 18.02
N ASP A 182 -4.87 15.85 18.71
CA ASP A 182 -4.70 16.27 20.09
C ASP A 182 -4.53 15.05 21.04
N GLU A 183 -3.96 15.30 22.22
CA GLU A 183 -3.65 14.25 23.20
C GLU A 183 -4.88 13.48 23.66
N LYS A 184 -6.03 14.16 23.82
CA LYS A 184 -7.27 13.51 24.21
C LYS A 184 -7.71 12.50 23.13
N ARG A 185 -7.70 12.92 21.87
CA ARG A 185 -8.07 12.05 20.75
C ARG A 185 -7.09 10.90 20.56
N ARG A 186 -5.78 11.14 20.74
CA ARG A 186 -4.77 10.08 20.72
C ARG A 186 -5.03 9.04 21.82
N SER A 187 -5.32 9.48 23.03
CA SER A 187 -5.63 8.58 24.15
C SER A 187 -6.91 7.77 23.93
N GLU A 188 -7.97 8.38 23.39
CA GLU A 188 -9.21 7.69 23.04
C GLU A 188 -8.96 6.59 22.00
N ILE A 189 -8.21 6.90 20.95
CA ILE A 189 -7.85 5.95 19.89
C ILE A 189 -7.00 4.81 20.46
N ALA A 190 -5.93 5.14 21.20
CA ALA A 190 -5.07 4.13 21.84
C ALA A 190 -5.87 3.21 22.76
N GLY A 191 -6.82 3.78 23.53
CA GLY A 191 -7.70 3.01 24.40
C GLY A 191 -8.67 2.07 23.66
N SER A 192 -8.94 2.32 22.37
CA SER A 192 -9.76 1.42 21.54
C SER A 192 -8.95 0.26 20.92
N VAL A 193 -7.62 0.37 20.89
CA VAL A 193 -6.74 -0.69 20.37
C VAL A 193 -6.42 -1.66 21.49
N PRO A 194 -6.64 -2.98 21.34
CA PRO A 194 -6.31 -3.96 22.37
C PRO A 194 -4.85 -3.91 22.86
N LEU A 195 -3.88 -3.61 21.97
CA LEU A 195 -2.49 -3.41 22.39
C LEU A 195 -2.21 -2.05 23.06
N GLY A 196 -3.21 -1.17 23.20
CA GLY A 196 -3.14 0.08 23.96
C GLY A 196 -2.27 1.18 23.37
N ARG A 197 -1.88 1.08 22.11
CA ARG A 197 -0.97 2.06 21.48
C ARG A 197 -1.19 2.14 19.98
N PHE A 198 -0.65 3.19 19.38
CA PHE A 198 -0.45 3.27 17.94
C PHE A 198 0.65 2.29 17.48
N CYS A 199 0.55 1.84 16.26
CA CYS A 199 1.56 1.08 15.55
C CYS A 199 2.66 2.03 15.04
N THR A 200 3.90 1.59 14.97
CA THR A 200 4.94 2.33 14.25
C THR A 200 4.89 2.01 12.75
N ALA A 201 5.45 2.87 11.91
CA ALA A 201 5.53 2.61 10.48
C ALA A 201 6.44 1.40 10.17
N GLU A 202 7.45 1.16 11.00
CA GLU A 202 8.36 0.03 10.91
C GLU A 202 7.66 -1.30 11.16
N GLU A 203 6.72 -1.38 12.11
CA GLU A 203 5.94 -2.60 12.36
C GLU A 203 5.09 -3.00 11.13
N ILE A 204 4.58 -2.03 10.38
CA ILE A 204 3.92 -2.29 9.10
C ILE A 204 4.93 -2.74 8.05
N ALA A 205 6.07 -2.08 7.98
CA ALA A 205 7.12 -2.36 7.01
C ALA A 205 7.70 -3.78 7.16
N ASP A 206 7.84 -4.26 8.39
CA ASP A 206 8.33 -5.61 8.68
C ASP A 206 7.37 -6.68 8.15
N VAL A 207 6.07 -6.48 8.33
CA VAL A 207 5.05 -7.39 7.77
C VAL A 207 5.06 -7.35 6.24
N VAL A 208 5.13 -6.17 5.62
CA VAL A 208 5.24 -6.04 4.16
C VAL A 208 6.48 -6.75 3.64
N THR A 209 7.62 -6.61 4.32
CA THR A 209 8.89 -7.25 3.97
C THR A 209 8.80 -8.78 4.10
N PHE A 210 8.13 -9.28 5.15
CA PHE A 210 7.85 -10.72 5.27
C PHE A 210 6.99 -11.22 4.09
N ILE A 211 5.91 -10.52 3.75
CA ILE A 211 5.03 -10.90 2.62
C ILE A 211 5.76 -10.81 1.27
N ALA A 212 6.73 -9.94 1.12
CA ALA A 212 7.59 -9.85 -0.06
C ALA A 212 8.57 -11.04 -0.17
N SER A 213 8.88 -11.69 0.94
CA SER A 213 9.92 -12.71 1.04
C SER A 213 9.53 -14.08 0.45
N PRO A 214 10.49 -14.98 0.20
CA PRO A 214 10.22 -16.36 -0.18
C PRO A 214 9.44 -17.16 0.87
N GLN A 215 9.58 -16.82 2.16
CA GLN A 215 8.89 -17.49 3.27
C GLN A 215 7.36 -17.34 3.20
N ALA A 216 6.88 -16.26 2.57
CA ALA A 216 5.46 -16.00 2.35
C ALA A 216 4.93 -16.52 1.00
N SER A 217 5.68 -17.39 0.30
CA SER A 217 5.34 -17.83 -1.06
C SER A 217 4.01 -18.56 -1.19
N TYR A 218 3.46 -19.08 -0.10
CA TYR A 218 2.16 -19.77 -0.07
C TYR A 218 1.01 -18.90 0.49
N ILE A 219 1.29 -17.61 0.79
CA ILE A 219 0.29 -16.64 1.23
C ILE A 219 -0.18 -15.86 0.00
N SER A 220 -1.44 -16.04 -0.41
CA SER A 220 -2.02 -15.33 -1.55
C SER A 220 -3.53 -15.14 -1.37
N GLY A 221 -4.04 -13.96 -1.71
CA GLY A 221 -5.43 -13.56 -1.51
C GLY A 221 -5.79 -13.21 -0.08
N ALA A 222 -4.80 -13.08 0.80
CA ALA A 222 -4.99 -12.80 2.21
C ALA A 222 -5.20 -11.30 2.48
N LEU A 223 -6.03 -11.02 3.50
CA LEU A 223 -6.06 -9.77 4.23
C LEU A 223 -5.29 -10.00 5.54
N ILE A 224 -4.22 -9.24 5.74
CA ILE A 224 -3.30 -9.41 6.87
C ILE A 224 -3.42 -8.17 7.76
N PRO A 225 -4.16 -8.25 8.87
CA PRO A 225 -4.30 -7.13 9.80
C PRO A 225 -2.99 -6.90 10.56
N VAL A 226 -2.59 -5.63 10.66
CA VAL A 226 -1.47 -5.14 11.48
C VAL A 226 -2.01 -3.95 12.26
N ASP A 227 -2.94 -4.21 13.15
CA ASP A 227 -3.84 -3.21 13.75
C ASP A 227 -3.95 -3.29 15.28
N GLY A 228 -3.09 -4.10 15.91
CA GLY A 228 -3.08 -4.27 17.36
C GLY A 228 -4.35 -4.94 17.91
N GLY A 229 -5.11 -5.64 17.05
CA GLY A 229 -6.36 -6.30 17.41
C GLY A 229 -7.60 -5.44 17.24
N LEU A 230 -7.49 -4.22 16.68
CA LEU A 230 -8.61 -3.29 16.52
C LEU A 230 -9.73 -3.87 15.62
N GLY A 231 -9.37 -4.58 14.56
CA GLY A 231 -10.30 -5.17 13.59
C GLY A 231 -10.57 -6.66 13.81
N MET A 232 -10.38 -7.21 15.01
CA MET A 232 -10.64 -8.63 15.28
C MET A 232 -12.07 -9.05 14.90
N GLY A 233 -12.19 -10.23 14.27
CA GLY A 233 -13.49 -10.82 13.92
C GLY A 233 -13.98 -10.53 12.52
N HIS A 234 -13.14 -10.02 11.64
CA HIS A 234 -13.47 -9.71 10.23
C HIS A 234 -12.64 -10.54 9.24
#